data_f382c3e266d5f8bef98f9da6b7a6e0e8
#
_entry.id   f382c3e266d5f8bef98f9da6b7a6e0e8
#
_cell.length_a   1.000
_cell.length_b   1.000
_cell.length_c   1.000
_cell.angle_alpha   90.00
_cell.angle_beta   90.00
_cell.angle_gamma   90.00
#
_symmetry.space_group_name_H-M   'P 1'
#
loop_
_entity.id
_entity.type
_entity.pdbx_description
1 polymer ?
#
loop_
_entity_poly.entity_id
_entity_poly.type
_entity_poly.pdbx_seq_one_letter_code
_entity_poly.pdbx_strand_id
1 'polypeptide(L)'
;MSEKPKRRVWARWVVLAAIILGLFLFTGLFGIGLGIKPIMPHVYLPGEKISEVPLFTIPGIGSLYYTNTLTGLLLADLVVILIAIGVSRGIKSGKMVLGGISGAVEALIEMLYGITEGTAGKWSKAIFPWFATITLLVLASNWLGLIPGNETIGIIHEYDGHGYAKKELFSGVYTIWDEGEAKAEGDHAESYAIIPFMRPVSTDLNFTFALAIVAVVMVQVMGFRAQGMGYLTKFWNVKHFFSKPIFGFIDWGVGLLEVISEFSKILSFAFRLFGNLFAGAVLIFVMGSLVPIFAPAMFYMLEFFVGLIQAIVFGMLTMTFMAQ
;
A
#
# COMPACT_ATOMS: atom_id res chain seq x y z
N MET A 1 45.97 -12.78 -24.27
CA MET A 1 44.89 -12.23 -25.12
C MET A 1 43.59 -12.74 -24.56
N SER A 2 42.83 -11.91 -23.90
CA SER A 2 41.56 -12.27 -23.29
C SER A 2 40.47 -12.17 -24.36
N GLU A 3 39.87 -13.31 -24.72
CA GLU A 3 38.70 -13.35 -25.59
C GLU A 3 37.53 -12.65 -24.88
N LYS A 4 37.08 -11.49 -25.40
CA LYS A 4 35.85 -10.84 -24.98
C LYS A 4 34.66 -11.76 -25.26
N PRO A 5 33.76 -12.03 -24.29
CA PRO A 5 32.61 -12.89 -24.54
C PRO A 5 31.75 -12.29 -25.66
N LYS A 6 31.48 -13.07 -26.70
CA LYS A 6 30.57 -12.72 -27.79
C LYS A 6 29.20 -12.40 -27.17
N ARG A 7 28.87 -11.12 -27.06
CA ARG A 7 27.55 -10.63 -26.61
C ARG A 7 26.51 -11.34 -27.50
N ARG A 8 25.59 -12.06 -26.86
CA ARG A 8 24.43 -12.69 -27.52
C ARG A 8 23.50 -11.65 -28.11
N VAL A 9 23.86 -11.11 -29.25
CA VAL A 9 23.11 -10.06 -29.97
C VAL A 9 21.72 -10.58 -30.37
N TRP A 10 21.62 -11.91 -30.66
CA TRP A 10 20.35 -12.52 -31.05
C TRP A 10 19.29 -12.48 -29.94
N ALA A 11 19.67 -12.50 -28.65
CA ALA A 11 18.72 -12.40 -27.55
C ALA A 11 17.94 -11.07 -27.56
N ARG A 12 18.57 -9.99 -28.00
CA ARG A 12 17.92 -8.70 -28.15
C ARG A 12 16.86 -8.71 -29.26
N TRP A 13 17.16 -9.40 -30.37
CA TRP A 13 16.21 -9.54 -31.46
C TRP A 13 15.03 -10.44 -31.11
N VAL A 14 15.26 -11.49 -30.29
CA VAL A 14 14.17 -12.34 -29.76
C VAL A 14 13.26 -11.56 -28.84
N VAL A 15 13.82 -10.75 -27.92
CA VAL A 15 13.03 -9.87 -27.03
C VAL A 15 12.25 -8.85 -27.86
N LEU A 16 12.87 -8.22 -28.84
CA LEU A 16 12.24 -7.22 -29.70
C LEU A 16 11.12 -7.84 -30.56
N ALA A 17 11.35 -9.05 -31.08
CA ALA A 17 10.35 -9.81 -31.81
C ALA A 17 9.19 -10.24 -30.91
N ALA A 18 9.45 -10.64 -29.66
CA ALA A 18 8.41 -10.97 -28.69
C ALA A 18 7.57 -9.75 -28.31
N ILE A 19 8.20 -8.58 -28.15
CA ILE A 19 7.50 -7.30 -27.91
C ILE A 19 6.60 -6.93 -29.10
N ILE A 20 7.14 -6.99 -30.33
CA ILE A 20 6.39 -6.67 -31.54
C ILE A 20 5.24 -7.67 -31.73
N LEU A 21 5.52 -8.97 -31.52
CA LEU A 21 4.50 -10.01 -31.63
C LEU A 21 3.41 -9.82 -30.55
N GLY A 22 3.78 -9.50 -29.33
CA GLY A 22 2.84 -9.22 -28.24
C GLY A 22 1.97 -8.00 -28.55
N LEU A 23 2.57 -6.91 -29.01
CA LEU A 23 1.85 -5.72 -29.50
C LEU A 23 0.91 -6.07 -30.65
N PHE A 24 1.39 -6.83 -31.63
CA PHE A 24 0.62 -7.18 -32.82
C PHE A 24 -0.54 -8.14 -32.51
N LEU A 25 -0.36 -9.09 -31.59
CA LEU A 25 -1.40 -10.04 -31.19
C LEU A 25 -2.51 -9.38 -30.36
N PHE A 26 -2.19 -8.39 -29.52
CA PHE A 26 -3.15 -7.80 -28.59
C PHE A 26 -3.74 -6.45 -29.04
N THR A 27 -2.96 -5.60 -29.71
CA THR A 27 -3.41 -4.27 -30.12
C THR A 27 -3.66 -4.15 -31.64
N GLY A 28 -3.20 -5.14 -32.40
CA GLY A 28 -3.32 -5.14 -33.85
C GLY A 28 -4.56 -5.84 -34.38
N LEU A 29 -4.53 -6.16 -35.67
CA LEU A 29 -5.57 -6.85 -36.43
C LEU A 29 -6.17 -8.10 -35.76
N PHE A 30 -5.42 -8.78 -34.87
CA PHE A 30 -5.91 -9.97 -34.16
C PHE A 30 -6.78 -9.64 -32.96
N GLY A 31 -6.46 -8.60 -32.17
CA GLY A 31 -7.31 -8.17 -31.05
C GLY A 31 -8.68 -7.71 -31.52
N ILE A 32 -8.71 -6.94 -32.59
CA ILE A 32 -9.94 -6.48 -33.24
C ILE A 32 -10.67 -7.65 -33.94
N GLY A 33 -9.90 -8.55 -34.58
CA GLY A 33 -10.46 -9.67 -35.31
C GLY A 33 -10.98 -10.84 -34.43
N LEU A 34 -10.45 -10.99 -33.21
CA LEU A 34 -10.92 -11.99 -32.23
C LEU A 34 -11.97 -11.42 -31.27
N GLY A 35 -12.33 -10.13 -31.39
CA GLY A 35 -13.35 -9.52 -30.54
C GLY A 35 -12.94 -9.37 -29.07
N ILE A 36 -11.64 -9.56 -28.75
CA ILE A 36 -11.13 -9.40 -27.37
C ILE A 36 -10.93 -7.92 -27.11
N LYS A 37 -11.88 -7.29 -26.44
CA LYS A 37 -11.74 -5.92 -25.96
C LYS A 37 -11.12 -5.94 -24.55
N PRO A 38 -10.25 -4.97 -24.22
CA PRO A 38 -9.71 -4.86 -22.86
C PRO A 38 -10.85 -4.54 -21.88
N ILE A 39 -10.94 -5.34 -20.83
CA ILE A 39 -11.87 -5.09 -19.72
C ILE A 39 -11.35 -3.90 -18.93
N MET A 40 -12.15 -2.83 -18.86
CA MET A 40 -11.80 -1.66 -18.04
C MET A 40 -12.15 -1.95 -16.59
N PRO A 41 -11.17 -1.93 -15.68
CA PRO A 41 -11.45 -2.16 -14.26
C PRO A 41 -12.19 -0.97 -13.66
N HIS A 42 -13.15 -1.24 -12.80
CA HIS A 42 -13.74 -0.23 -11.94
C HIS A 42 -12.78 0.08 -10.79
N VAL A 43 -12.49 1.37 -10.60
CA VAL A 43 -11.56 1.83 -9.55
C VAL A 43 -12.37 2.45 -8.41
N TYR A 44 -12.39 1.78 -7.26
CA TYR A 44 -12.99 2.30 -6.03
C TYR A 44 -11.93 2.88 -5.09
N LEU A 45 -12.24 4.01 -4.46
CA LEU A 45 -11.36 4.63 -3.46
C LEU A 45 -11.35 3.88 -2.12
N PRO A 46 -12.52 3.52 -1.53
CA PRO A 46 -12.55 2.69 -0.31
C PRO A 46 -12.43 1.21 -0.65
N GLY A 47 -12.10 0.40 0.36
CA GLY A 47 -12.15 -1.05 0.25
C GLY A 47 -13.58 -1.53 -0.05
N GLU A 48 -13.69 -2.51 -0.96
CA GLU A 48 -14.97 -3.08 -1.35
C GLU A 48 -15.45 -4.11 -0.33
N LYS A 49 -16.76 -4.16 -0.08
CA LYS A 49 -17.36 -5.10 0.86
C LYS A 49 -17.43 -6.48 0.23
N ILE A 50 -16.81 -7.47 0.86
CA ILE A 50 -16.94 -8.89 0.47
C ILE A 50 -18.24 -9.48 1.03
N SER A 51 -18.69 -8.99 2.21
CA SER A 51 -19.91 -9.46 2.86
C SER A 51 -20.86 -8.29 3.11
N GLU A 52 -22.15 -8.51 2.81
CA GLU A 52 -23.22 -7.56 3.13
C GLU A 52 -23.58 -7.57 4.63
N VAL A 53 -23.20 -8.64 5.34
CA VAL A 53 -23.45 -8.76 6.77
C VAL A 53 -22.39 -7.97 7.54
N PRO A 54 -22.78 -6.99 8.37
CA PRO A 54 -21.82 -6.24 9.17
C PRO A 54 -21.19 -7.15 10.24
N LEU A 55 -19.86 -7.04 10.43
CA LEU A 55 -19.15 -7.73 11.51
C LEU A 55 -19.62 -7.25 12.87
N PHE A 56 -19.77 -5.95 13.04
CA PHE A 56 -20.41 -5.34 14.21
C PHE A 56 -20.83 -3.91 13.88
N THR A 57 -21.83 -3.43 14.61
CA THR A 57 -22.37 -2.08 14.48
C THR A 57 -22.04 -1.29 15.72
N ILE A 58 -21.34 -0.14 15.55
CA ILE A 58 -21.00 0.76 16.64
C ILE A 58 -22.04 1.86 16.66
N PRO A 59 -22.81 2.04 17.78
CA PRO A 59 -23.79 3.10 17.89
C PRO A 59 -23.12 4.47 17.70
N GLY A 60 -23.63 5.27 16.76
CA GLY A 60 -23.11 6.60 16.47
C GLY A 60 -21.99 6.70 15.44
N ILE A 61 -21.32 5.61 15.07
CA ILE A 61 -20.24 5.60 14.07
C ILE A 61 -20.69 4.87 12.79
N GLY A 62 -21.44 3.78 12.93
CA GLY A 62 -21.94 3.01 11.78
C GLY A 62 -21.62 1.52 11.87
N SER A 63 -21.90 0.79 10.77
CA SER A 63 -21.65 -0.64 10.65
C SER A 63 -20.31 -0.92 9.99
N LEU A 64 -19.51 -1.80 10.60
CA LEU A 64 -18.23 -2.25 10.07
C LEU A 64 -18.46 -3.52 9.24
N TYR A 65 -17.99 -3.50 8.00
CA TYR A 65 -18.12 -4.63 7.06
C TYR A 65 -16.75 -5.27 6.80
N TYR A 66 -16.79 -6.54 6.40
CA TYR A 66 -15.60 -7.23 5.95
C TYR A 66 -15.24 -6.78 4.52
N THR A 67 -14.05 -6.16 4.37
CA THR A 67 -13.58 -5.61 3.10
C THR A 67 -12.42 -6.42 2.53
N ASN A 68 -12.20 -6.33 1.21
CA ASN A 68 -11.08 -6.97 0.53
C ASN A 68 -9.71 -6.42 1.01
N THR A 69 -9.66 -5.15 1.41
CA THR A 69 -8.47 -4.53 2.00
C THR A 69 -8.17 -5.09 3.40
N LEU A 70 -9.19 -5.47 4.18
CA LEU A 70 -9.00 -6.12 5.47
C LEU A 70 -8.37 -7.51 5.30
N THR A 71 -8.76 -8.26 4.25
CA THR A 71 -8.10 -9.54 3.91
C THR A 71 -6.62 -9.32 3.62
N GLY A 72 -6.29 -8.30 2.82
CA GLY A 72 -4.91 -7.92 2.51
C GLY A 72 -4.12 -7.55 3.76
N LEU A 73 -4.73 -6.80 4.71
CA LEU A 73 -4.11 -6.42 5.97
C LEU A 73 -3.78 -7.63 6.84
N LEU A 74 -4.75 -8.53 7.02
CA LEU A 74 -4.54 -9.74 7.82
C LEU A 74 -3.43 -10.62 7.24
N LEU A 75 -3.34 -10.69 5.90
CA LEU A 75 -2.26 -11.42 5.25
C LEU A 75 -0.90 -10.73 5.41
N ALA A 76 -0.85 -9.40 5.33
CA ALA A 76 0.38 -8.63 5.59
C ALA A 76 0.85 -8.82 7.04
N ASP A 77 -0.07 -8.75 8.01
CA ASP A 77 0.23 -9.01 9.42
C ASP A 77 0.77 -10.43 9.63
N LEU A 78 0.14 -11.43 8.99
CA LEU A 78 0.61 -12.81 9.04
C LEU A 78 2.05 -12.95 8.51
N VAL A 79 2.36 -12.31 7.38
CA VAL A 79 3.71 -12.32 6.80
C VAL A 79 4.72 -11.69 7.78
N VAL A 80 4.41 -10.53 8.35
CA VAL A 80 5.29 -9.84 9.32
C VAL A 80 5.50 -10.70 10.56
N ILE A 81 4.44 -11.35 11.09
CA ILE A 81 4.52 -12.25 12.25
C ILE A 81 5.39 -13.47 11.91
N LEU A 82 5.22 -14.09 10.74
CA LEU A 82 6.02 -15.23 10.31
C LEU A 82 7.50 -14.86 10.16
N ILE A 83 7.80 -13.69 9.61
CA ILE A 83 9.15 -13.14 9.54
C ILE A 83 9.73 -12.98 10.95
N ALA A 84 8.99 -12.35 11.86
CA ALA A 84 9.43 -12.14 13.25
C ALA A 84 9.71 -13.48 13.97
N ILE A 85 8.84 -14.47 13.81
CA ILE A 85 9.04 -15.84 14.35
C ILE A 85 10.28 -16.49 13.74
N GLY A 86 10.47 -16.37 12.43
CA GLY A 86 11.62 -16.92 11.70
C GLY A 86 12.95 -16.36 12.22
N VAL A 87 13.03 -15.03 12.36
CA VAL A 87 14.21 -14.33 12.91
C VAL A 87 14.43 -14.72 14.38
N SER A 88 13.37 -14.74 15.19
CA SER A 88 13.48 -15.14 16.62
C SER A 88 14.01 -16.57 16.78
N ARG A 89 13.55 -17.52 15.97
CA ARG A 89 14.06 -18.89 15.96
C ARG A 89 15.51 -18.97 15.48
N GLY A 90 15.86 -18.18 14.46
CA GLY A 90 17.23 -18.07 13.96
C GLY A 90 18.20 -17.61 15.05
N ILE A 91 17.88 -16.54 15.76
CA ILE A 91 18.68 -16.00 16.87
C ILE A 91 18.83 -17.04 17.99
N LYS A 92 17.74 -17.73 18.36
CA LYS A 92 17.78 -18.80 19.39
C LYS A 92 18.61 -20.01 19.00
N SER A 93 18.85 -20.24 17.69
CA SER A 93 19.68 -21.37 17.21
C SER A 93 21.18 -21.19 17.45
N GLY A 94 21.60 -20.02 17.94
CA GLY A 94 23.01 -19.72 18.27
C GLY A 94 23.93 -19.60 17.05
N LYS A 95 23.40 -19.57 15.83
CA LYS A 95 24.18 -19.33 14.63
C LYS A 95 24.57 -17.87 14.52
N MET A 96 25.84 -17.60 14.33
CA MET A 96 26.41 -16.24 14.27
C MET A 96 25.94 -15.47 13.03
N VAL A 97 25.57 -16.18 11.96
CA VAL A 97 25.03 -15.60 10.71
C VAL A 97 23.86 -16.46 10.28
N LEU A 98 22.70 -15.83 10.09
CA LEU A 98 21.54 -16.48 9.52
C LEU A 98 21.68 -16.59 8.01
N GLY A 99 21.37 -17.76 7.46
CA GLY A 99 21.42 -18.00 6.00
C GLY A 99 20.07 -17.82 5.32
N GLY A 100 20.07 -17.61 3.99
CA GLY A 100 18.87 -17.53 3.18
C GLY A 100 18.00 -16.30 3.51
N ILE A 101 16.68 -16.45 3.48
CA ILE A 101 15.71 -15.37 3.70
C ILE A 101 15.88 -14.74 5.10
N SER A 102 16.16 -15.55 6.13
CA SER A 102 16.38 -15.05 7.50
C SER A 102 17.58 -14.11 7.58
N GLY A 103 18.67 -14.39 6.84
CA GLY A 103 19.83 -13.49 6.77
C GLY A 103 19.54 -12.18 6.05
N ALA A 104 18.73 -12.22 4.99
CA ALA A 104 18.29 -11.00 4.30
C ALA A 104 17.42 -10.10 5.20
N VAL A 105 16.52 -10.70 5.99
CA VAL A 105 15.70 -9.97 6.95
C VAL A 105 16.55 -9.41 8.10
N GLU A 106 17.53 -10.18 8.59
CA GLU A 106 18.49 -9.72 9.60
C GLU A 106 19.25 -8.48 9.10
N ALA A 107 19.80 -8.53 7.88
CA ALA A 107 20.48 -7.39 7.27
C ALA A 107 19.56 -6.17 7.11
N LEU A 108 18.30 -6.38 6.75
CA LEU A 108 17.30 -5.29 6.67
C LEU A 108 17.04 -4.67 8.04
N ILE A 109 16.84 -5.50 9.08
CA ILE A 109 16.61 -5.04 10.46
C ILE A 109 17.85 -4.29 10.99
N GLU A 110 19.06 -4.79 10.72
CA GLU A 110 20.31 -4.14 11.11
C GLU A 110 20.47 -2.78 10.43
N MET A 111 20.18 -2.70 9.12
CA MET A 111 20.17 -1.45 8.39
C MET A 111 19.18 -0.44 9.00
N LEU A 112 17.95 -0.86 9.28
CA LEU A 112 16.92 -0.02 9.91
C LEU A 112 17.34 0.42 11.32
N TYR A 113 17.97 -0.46 12.09
CA TYR A 113 18.47 -0.13 13.42
C TYR A 113 19.61 0.90 13.38
N GLY A 114 20.55 0.75 12.45
CA GLY A 114 21.62 1.72 12.23
C GLY A 114 21.11 3.13 11.88
N ILE A 115 20.08 3.21 11.02
CA ILE A 115 19.40 4.48 10.71
C ILE A 115 18.76 5.07 11.98
N THR A 116 18.11 4.23 12.79
CA THR A 116 17.45 4.67 14.03
C THR A 116 18.48 5.18 15.05
N GLU A 117 19.59 4.47 15.21
CA GLU A 117 20.64 4.86 16.13
C GLU A 117 21.26 6.20 15.76
N GLY A 118 21.52 6.43 14.46
CA GLY A 118 22.03 7.69 13.95
C GLY A 118 21.09 8.87 14.13
N THR A 119 19.77 8.63 14.12
CA THR A 119 18.74 9.69 14.21
C THR A 119 18.26 9.94 15.64
N ALA A 120 17.95 8.87 16.38
CA ALA A 120 17.30 8.95 17.69
C ALA A 120 18.26 8.81 18.89
N GLY A 121 19.52 8.46 18.65
CA GLY A 121 20.56 8.37 19.68
C GLY A 121 20.11 7.52 20.88
N LYS A 122 20.07 8.12 22.07
CA LYS A 122 19.70 7.43 23.33
C LYS A 122 18.28 6.83 23.34
N TRP A 123 17.38 7.33 22.50
CA TRP A 123 16.00 6.88 22.41
C TRP A 123 15.80 5.78 21.35
N SER A 124 16.86 5.37 20.65
CA SER A 124 16.80 4.39 19.55
C SER A 124 16.09 3.10 19.96
N LYS A 125 16.40 2.54 21.15
CA LYS A 125 15.78 1.31 21.65
C LYS A 125 14.28 1.42 21.88
N ALA A 126 13.77 2.60 22.20
CA ALA A 126 12.34 2.82 22.43
C ALA A 126 11.57 3.10 21.13
N ILE A 127 12.22 3.77 20.17
CA ILE A 127 11.63 4.18 18.90
C ILE A 127 11.70 3.05 17.86
N PHE A 128 12.79 2.29 17.83
CA PHE A 128 13.06 1.26 16.83
C PHE A 128 11.91 0.24 16.63
N PRO A 129 11.30 -0.34 17.68
CA PRO A 129 10.21 -1.30 17.48
C PRO A 129 9.05 -0.71 16.67
N TRP A 130 8.67 0.53 16.93
CA TRP A 130 7.60 1.22 16.21
C TRP A 130 7.96 1.50 14.76
N PHE A 131 9.16 2.04 14.56
CA PHE A 131 9.69 2.31 13.22
C PHE A 131 9.78 1.05 12.38
N ALA A 132 10.40 -0.01 12.93
CA ALA A 132 10.59 -1.26 12.20
C ALA A 132 9.24 -1.94 11.89
N THR A 133 8.31 -1.98 12.85
CA THR A 133 6.99 -2.60 12.63
C THR A 133 6.20 -1.88 11.56
N ILE A 134 6.12 -0.55 11.62
CA ILE A 134 5.40 0.25 10.61
C ILE A 134 6.04 0.07 9.23
N THR A 135 7.37 0.15 9.14
CA THR A 135 8.09 -0.02 7.86
C THR A 135 7.87 -1.41 7.27
N LEU A 136 7.98 -2.47 8.08
CA LEU A 136 7.79 -3.84 7.61
C LEU A 136 6.34 -4.13 7.24
N LEU A 137 5.37 -3.59 7.99
CA LEU A 137 3.95 -3.74 7.68
C LEU A 137 3.60 -3.08 6.34
N VAL A 138 4.02 -1.82 6.15
CA VAL A 138 3.78 -1.11 4.89
C VAL A 138 4.49 -1.80 3.73
N LEU A 139 5.73 -2.26 3.93
CA LEU A 139 6.47 -3.00 2.91
C LEU A 139 5.78 -4.31 2.52
N ALA A 140 5.36 -5.11 3.51
CA ALA A 140 4.63 -6.34 3.28
C ALA A 140 3.30 -6.08 2.55
N SER A 141 2.55 -5.07 2.98
CA SER A 141 1.28 -4.66 2.35
C SER A 141 1.47 -4.28 0.88
N ASN A 142 2.50 -3.47 0.58
CA ASN A 142 2.77 -3.01 -0.77
C ASN A 142 3.21 -4.16 -1.68
N TRP A 143 4.10 -5.03 -1.21
CA TRP A 143 4.61 -6.14 -2.03
C TRP A 143 3.61 -7.28 -2.21
N LEU A 144 2.73 -7.53 -1.24
CA LEU A 144 1.63 -8.47 -1.40
C LEU A 144 0.66 -8.03 -2.51
N GLY A 145 0.46 -6.72 -2.67
CA GLY A 145 -0.33 -6.18 -3.77
C GLY A 145 0.24 -6.43 -5.16
N LEU A 146 1.56 -6.65 -5.26
CA LEU A 146 2.22 -6.91 -6.55
C LEU A 146 2.15 -8.38 -6.99
N ILE A 147 1.53 -9.27 -6.21
CA ILE A 147 1.36 -10.67 -6.62
C ILE A 147 0.43 -10.72 -7.84
N PRO A 148 0.91 -11.21 -9.01
CA PRO A 148 0.08 -11.28 -10.21
C PRO A 148 -1.17 -12.13 -9.97
N GLY A 149 -2.33 -11.65 -10.43
CA GLY A 149 -3.60 -12.35 -10.25
C GLY A 149 -4.37 -11.99 -8.98
N ASN A 150 -3.78 -11.24 -8.07
CA ASN A 150 -4.38 -10.87 -6.80
C ASN A 150 -5.70 -10.09 -6.95
N GLU A 151 -5.73 -9.17 -7.90
CA GLU A 151 -6.90 -8.33 -8.19
C GLU A 151 -7.84 -8.90 -9.26
N THR A 152 -7.53 -10.10 -9.80
CA THR A 152 -8.32 -10.73 -10.87
C THR A 152 -9.19 -11.89 -10.38
N ILE A 153 -8.95 -12.38 -9.16
CA ILE A 153 -9.69 -13.49 -8.55
C ILE A 153 -10.58 -12.92 -7.44
N GLY A 154 -11.89 -13.11 -7.57
CA GLY A 154 -12.85 -12.53 -6.63
C GLY A 154 -14.26 -13.07 -6.77
N ILE A 155 -15.20 -12.36 -6.20
CA ILE A 155 -16.64 -12.63 -6.26
C ILE A 155 -17.24 -11.76 -7.36
N ILE A 156 -18.10 -12.36 -8.19
CA ILE A 156 -18.88 -11.61 -9.18
C ILE A 156 -20.10 -11.03 -8.47
N HIS A 157 -20.25 -9.72 -8.57
CA HIS A 157 -21.37 -8.98 -8.00
C HIS A 157 -22.16 -8.28 -9.11
N GLU A 158 -23.47 -8.16 -8.92
CA GLU A 158 -24.32 -7.36 -9.81
C GLU A 158 -24.00 -5.87 -9.63
N TYR A 159 -23.86 -5.17 -10.74
CA TYR A 159 -23.47 -3.77 -10.75
C TYR A 159 -24.48 -2.92 -11.53
N ASP A 160 -25.02 -1.89 -10.88
CA ASP A 160 -26.01 -0.97 -11.46
C ASP A 160 -25.39 0.07 -12.45
N GLY A 161 -24.46 -0.38 -13.28
CA GLY A 161 -23.74 0.49 -14.21
C GLY A 161 -23.33 -0.26 -15.48
N HIS A 162 -22.34 0.30 -16.21
CA HIS A 162 -21.70 -0.40 -17.30
C HIS A 162 -20.85 -1.56 -16.78
N GLY A 163 -21.41 -2.75 -16.75
CA GLY A 163 -20.75 -4.00 -16.37
C GLY A 163 -20.60 -4.93 -17.57
N TYR A 164 -20.08 -6.12 -17.32
CA TYR A 164 -19.78 -7.13 -18.33
C TYR A 164 -20.71 -8.35 -18.18
N ALA A 165 -20.90 -9.09 -19.27
CA ALA A 165 -21.65 -10.33 -19.23
C ALA A 165 -20.84 -11.41 -18.49
N LYS A 166 -21.55 -12.23 -17.72
CA LYS A 166 -20.97 -13.37 -16.98
C LYS A 166 -21.03 -14.61 -17.86
N LYS A 167 -19.91 -15.36 -17.95
CA LYS A 167 -19.82 -16.65 -18.66
C LYS A 167 -19.33 -17.73 -17.71
N GLU A 168 -20.04 -18.84 -17.63
CA GLU A 168 -19.62 -19.99 -16.84
C GLU A 168 -18.51 -20.76 -17.60
N LEU A 169 -17.37 -20.98 -16.93
CA LEU A 169 -16.26 -21.80 -17.45
C LEU A 169 -16.36 -23.25 -16.97
N PHE A 170 -16.67 -23.45 -15.68
CA PHE A 170 -16.85 -24.73 -15.02
C PHE A 170 -17.94 -24.59 -13.97
N SER A 171 -18.50 -25.69 -13.49
CA SER A 171 -19.50 -25.66 -12.42
C SER A 171 -19.06 -24.81 -11.22
N GLY A 172 -19.70 -23.64 -11.05
CA GLY A 172 -19.41 -22.69 -9.98
C GLY A 172 -18.26 -21.72 -10.22
N VAL A 173 -17.56 -21.77 -11.38
CA VAL A 173 -16.50 -20.84 -11.74
C VAL A 173 -16.95 -20.02 -12.95
N TYR A 174 -17.01 -18.73 -12.77
CA TYR A 174 -17.46 -17.76 -13.78
C TYR A 174 -16.31 -16.85 -14.20
N THR A 175 -16.36 -16.38 -15.44
CA THR A 175 -15.50 -15.29 -15.92
C THR A 175 -16.36 -14.17 -16.46
N ILE A 176 -15.82 -12.97 -16.42
CA ILE A 176 -16.41 -11.82 -17.12
C ILE A 176 -15.90 -11.85 -18.55
N TRP A 177 -16.81 -11.79 -19.50
CA TRP A 177 -16.48 -11.81 -20.92
C TRP A 177 -17.12 -10.63 -21.65
N ASP A 178 -16.35 -9.97 -22.51
CA ASP A 178 -16.85 -8.88 -23.34
C ASP A 178 -17.43 -9.45 -24.66
N GLU A 179 -18.63 -9.99 -24.64
CA GLU A 179 -19.41 -10.22 -25.84
C GLU A 179 -20.42 -9.06 -26.06
N GLY A 180 -19.84 -7.85 -26.24
CA GLY A 180 -20.62 -6.63 -26.46
C GLY A 180 -21.13 -6.04 -25.13
N GLU A 181 -21.16 -4.72 -25.09
CA GLU A 181 -21.93 -3.97 -24.12
C GLU A 181 -23.24 -4.73 -23.90
N ALA A 182 -23.54 -5.11 -22.66
CA ALA A 182 -24.86 -5.61 -22.33
C ALA A 182 -25.81 -4.57 -22.92
N LYS A 183 -26.40 -4.89 -24.09
CA LYS A 183 -27.20 -3.95 -24.84
C LYS A 183 -28.29 -3.51 -23.92
N ALA A 184 -28.23 -2.27 -23.49
CA ALA A 184 -29.31 -1.57 -22.82
C ALA A 184 -30.43 -1.34 -23.84
N GLU A 185 -31.00 -2.41 -24.38
CA GLU A 185 -32.25 -2.42 -25.11
C GLU A 185 -33.19 -3.38 -24.39
N GLY A 186 -33.89 -2.82 -23.40
CA GLY A 186 -34.98 -3.46 -22.65
C GLY A 186 -34.54 -3.88 -21.25
N ASP A 187 -35.11 -3.19 -20.30
CA ASP A 187 -35.36 -3.50 -18.88
C ASP A 187 -34.56 -4.71 -18.34
N HIS A 188 -33.51 -4.43 -17.53
CA HIS A 188 -32.71 -5.40 -16.78
C HIS A 188 -31.61 -6.19 -17.53
N ALA A 189 -30.72 -5.53 -18.26
CA ALA A 189 -29.44 -6.15 -18.60
C ALA A 189 -28.57 -6.24 -17.32
N GLU A 190 -28.54 -7.43 -16.71
CA GLU A 190 -27.69 -7.71 -15.54
C GLU A 190 -26.23 -7.48 -15.89
N SER A 191 -25.64 -6.43 -15.38
CA SER A 191 -24.21 -6.14 -15.53
C SER A 191 -23.45 -6.62 -14.30
N TYR A 192 -22.29 -7.23 -14.52
CA TYR A 192 -21.49 -7.84 -13.47
C TYR A 192 -20.12 -7.19 -13.38
N ALA A 193 -19.60 -7.05 -12.15
CA ALA A 193 -18.24 -6.64 -11.85
C ALA A 193 -17.57 -7.66 -10.91
N ILE A 194 -16.22 -7.72 -10.94
CA ILE A 194 -15.45 -8.57 -10.03
C ILE A 194 -15.05 -7.74 -8.82
N ILE A 195 -15.40 -8.20 -7.62
CA ILE A 195 -14.83 -7.73 -6.36
C ILE A 195 -13.68 -8.67 -6.02
N PRO A 196 -12.42 -8.25 -6.11
CA PRO A 196 -11.29 -9.11 -5.80
C PRO A 196 -11.30 -9.53 -4.32
N PHE A 197 -10.88 -10.76 -4.02
CA PHE A 197 -10.77 -11.24 -2.64
C PHE A 197 -9.72 -10.47 -1.84
N MET A 198 -8.70 -9.97 -2.50
CA MET A 198 -7.62 -9.23 -1.89
C MET A 198 -7.23 -8.03 -2.76
N ARG A 199 -7.01 -6.91 -2.10
CA ARG A 199 -6.53 -5.66 -2.70
C ARG A 199 -5.36 -5.13 -1.90
N PRO A 200 -4.38 -4.44 -2.52
CA PRO A 200 -3.31 -3.80 -1.79
C PRO A 200 -3.86 -2.86 -0.72
N VAL A 201 -3.46 -3.07 0.52
CA VAL A 201 -4.05 -2.34 1.67
C VAL A 201 -3.78 -0.85 1.58
N SER A 202 -2.60 -0.47 1.08
CA SER A 202 -2.19 0.94 0.94
C SER A 202 -2.98 1.71 -0.12
N THR A 203 -3.77 1.03 -0.96
CA THR A 203 -4.70 1.66 -1.90
C THR A 203 -6.07 1.98 -1.29
N ASP A 204 -6.26 1.68 0.00
CA ASP A 204 -7.43 2.08 0.77
C ASP A 204 -7.11 3.30 1.63
N LEU A 205 -7.89 4.36 1.41
CA LEU A 205 -7.73 5.62 2.14
C LEU A 205 -7.98 5.46 3.64
N ASN A 206 -8.92 4.58 4.03
CA ASN A 206 -9.22 4.33 5.44
C ASN A 206 -8.02 3.74 6.19
N PHE A 207 -7.33 2.79 5.57
CA PHE A 207 -6.13 2.18 6.14
C PHE A 207 -5.00 3.20 6.29
N THR A 208 -4.72 3.97 5.24
CA THR A 208 -3.61 4.93 5.27
C THR A 208 -3.86 6.05 6.27
N PHE A 209 -5.11 6.50 6.45
CA PHE A 209 -5.49 7.43 7.52
C PHE A 209 -5.34 6.80 8.91
N ALA A 210 -5.82 5.58 9.10
CA ALA A 210 -5.68 4.89 10.38
C ALA A 210 -4.21 4.73 10.78
N LEU A 211 -3.36 4.31 9.83
CA LEU A 211 -1.92 4.16 10.05
C LEU A 211 -1.24 5.51 10.36
N ALA A 212 -1.63 6.58 9.65
CA ALA A 212 -1.12 7.93 9.89
C ALA A 212 -1.52 8.45 11.28
N ILE A 213 -2.75 8.20 11.72
CA ILE A 213 -3.21 8.55 13.07
C ILE A 213 -2.41 7.79 14.13
N VAL A 214 -2.22 6.48 13.95
CA VAL A 214 -1.41 5.66 14.86
C VAL A 214 0.02 6.20 14.94
N ALA A 215 0.64 6.51 13.79
CA ALA A 215 1.99 7.07 13.74
C ALA A 215 2.08 8.40 14.51
N VAL A 216 1.16 9.34 14.27
CA VAL A 216 1.18 10.65 14.95
C VAL A 216 0.84 10.51 16.44
N VAL A 217 -0.09 9.64 16.83
CA VAL A 217 -0.35 9.34 18.25
C VAL A 217 0.91 8.82 18.94
N MET A 218 1.66 7.93 18.28
CA MET A 218 2.91 7.42 18.84
C MET A 218 3.98 8.49 18.95
N VAL A 219 4.05 9.44 18.01
CA VAL A 219 4.90 10.64 18.13
C VAL A 219 4.55 11.42 19.41
N GLN A 220 3.25 11.66 19.67
CA GLN A 220 2.81 12.35 20.89
C GLN A 220 3.18 11.56 22.16
N VAL A 221 2.95 10.24 22.16
CA VAL A 221 3.31 9.37 23.29
C VAL A 221 4.80 9.42 23.59
N MET A 222 5.65 9.40 22.56
CA MET A 222 7.10 9.52 22.76
C MET A 222 7.51 10.89 23.26
N GLY A 223 6.89 11.97 22.75
CA GLY A 223 7.07 13.32 23.27
C GLY A 223 6.71 13.45 24.75
N PHE A 224 5.58 12.88 25.17
CA PHE A 224 5.18 12.82 26.58
C PHE A 224 6.16 12.03 27.44
N ARG A 225 6.68 10.89 26.94
CA ARG A 225 7.68 10.10 27.67
C ARG A 225 9.01 10.83 27.83
N ALA A 226 9.39 11.67 26.86
CA ALA A 226 10.65 12.38 26.87
C ALA A 226 10.62 13.64 27.74
N GLN A 227 9.54 14.44 27.69
CA GLN A 227 9.41 15.76 28.31
C GLN A 227 8.39 15.82 29.47
N GLY A 228 7.62 14.73 29.67
CA GLY A 228 6.55 14.69 30.66
C GLY A 228 5.48 15.74 30.41
N MET A 229 4.92 16.31 31.47
CA MET A 229 3.88 17.36 31.39
C MET A 229 4.37 18.65 30.72
N GLY A 230 5.69 18.84 30.63
CA GLY A 230 6.28 19.97 29.89
C GLY A 230 5.97 19.94 28.40
N TYR A 231 5.69 18.76 27.82
CA TYR A 231 5.33 18.63 26.41
C TYR A 231 4.05 19.39 26.04
N LEU A 232 3.08 19.51 26.97
CA LEU A 232 1.85 20.25 26.73
C LEU A 232 2.07 21.75 26.51
N THR A 233 3.19 22.32 27.01
CA THR A 233 3.50 23.72 26.77
C THR A 233 3.81 24.02 25.30
N LYS A 234 4.10 23.00 24.48
CA LYS A 234 4.22 23.10 23.03
C LYS A 234 2.91 23.54 22.37
N PHE A 235 1.79 23.01 22.86
CA PHE A 235 0.46 23.31 22.33
C PHE A 235 -0.24 24.46 23.07
N TRP A 236 0.01 24.59 24.36
CA TRP A 236 -0.69 25.51 25.24
C TRP A 236 0.29 26.30 26.11
N ASN A 237 0.98 27.27 25.52
CA ASN A 237 1.90 28.12 26.25
C ASN A 237 1.15 29.34 26.82
N VAL A 238 0.51 29.17 27.97
CA VAL A 238 -0.26 30.23 28.65
C VAL A 238 0.63 30.97 29.69
N LYS A 239 1.88 30.55 29.92
CA LYS A 239 2.72 31.08 30.98
C LYS A 239 2.96 32.57 30.89
N HIS A 240 3.04 33.13 29.69
CA HIS A 240 3.32 34.56 29.48
C HIS A 240 2.07 35.37 29.20
N PHE A 241 0.87 34.73 29.09
CA PHE A 241 -0.37 35.43 28.75
C PHE A 241 -0.73 36.52 29.77
N PHE A 242 -0.53 36.28 31.08
CA PHE A 242 -0.81 37.23 32.14
C PHE A 242 0.34 38.19 32.46
N SER A 243 1.60 37.83 32.12
CA SER A 243 2.77 38.63 32.45
C SER A 243 3.11 39.67 31.38
N LYS A 244 2.91 39.31 30.09
CA LYS A 244 3.18 40.21 28.95
C LYS A 244 2.10 39.95 27.88
N PRO A 245 1.01 40.70 27.83
CA PRO A 245 -0.17 40.34 27.02
C PRO A 245 0.11 40.25 25.51
N ILE A 246 0.96 41.12 24.96
CA ILE A 246 1.30 41.12 23.53
C ILE A 246 2.08 39.85 23.17
N PHE A 247 3.10 39.51 23.95
CA PHE A 247 3.90 38.30 23.71
C PHE A 247 3.13 37.03 24.04
N GLY A 248 2.26 37.05 25.05
CA GLY A 248 1.40 35.91 25.40
C GLY A 248 0.38 35.58 24.31
N PHE A 249 -0.12 36.59 23.59
CA PHE A 249 -1.02 36.37 22.45
C PHE A 249 -0.26 35.71 21.26
N ILE A 250 0.99 36.13 21.03
CA ILE A 250 1.84 35.53 20.00
C ILE A 250 2.15 34.08 20.37
N ASP A 251 2.54 33.79 21.61
CA ASP A 251 2.83 32.44 22.10
C ASP A 251 1.61 31.50 21.98
N TRP A 252 0.40 32.02 22.28
CA TRP A 252 -0.83 31.27 22.10
C TRP A 252 -1.13 31.00 20.62
N GLY A 253 -0.90 31.98 19.74
CA GLY A 253 -1.03 31.80 18.29
C GLY A 253 -0.08 30.75 17.75
N VAL A 254 1.18 30.71 18.21
CA VAL A 254 2.16 29.68 17.84
C VAL A 254 1.69 28.30 18.31
N GLY A 255 1.13 28.19 19.53
CA GLY A 255 0.57 26.92 20.02
C GLY A 255 -0.59 26.40 19.14
N LEU A 256 -1.46 27.31 18.66
CA LEU A 256 -2.53 26.94 17.74
C LEU A 256 -1.99 26.46 16.38
N LEU A 257 -0.97 27.12 15.85
CA LEU A 257 -0.29 26.69 14.62
C LEU A 257 0.37 25.31 14.79
N GLU A 258 0.88 25.00 15.99
CA GLU A 258 1.44 23.67 16.26
C GLU A 258 0.37 22.58 16.23
N VAL A 259 -0.83 22.83 16.77
CA VAL A 259 -1.97 21.90 16.66
C VAL A 259 -2.32 21.66 15.17
N ILE A 260 -2.41 22.72 14.38
CA ILE A 260 -2.69 22.61 12.93
C ILE A 260 -1.57 21.82 12.24
N SER A 261 -0.32 22.03 12.63
CA SER A 261 0.84 21.29 12.10
C SER A 261 0.72 19.78 12.36
N GLU A 262 0.29 19.36 13.56
CA GLU A 262 0.10 17.94 13.88
C GLU A 262 -1.01 17.31 13.03
N PHE A 263 -2.13 18.02 12.80
CA PHE A 263 -3.16 17.55 11.87
C PHE A 263 -2.63 17.45 10.43
N SER A 264 -1.85 18.42 9.99
CA SER A 264 -1.23 18.42 8.65
C SER A 264 -0.30 17.24 8.43
N LYS A 265 0.40 16.77 9.48
CA LYS A 265 1.22 15.56 9.43
C LYS A 265 0.39 14.33 9.12
N ILE A 266 -0.78 14.16 9.76
CA ILE A 266 -1.69 13.04 9.51
C ILE A 266 -2.10 13.02 8.02
N LEU A 267 -2.56 14.17 7.52
CA LEU A 267 -2.96 14.30 6.11
C LEU A 267 -1.80 14.00 5.16
N SER A 268 -0.62 14.58 5.44
CA SER A 268 0.58 14.37 4.61
C SER A 268 1.00 12.90 4.55
N PHE A 269 0.97 12.18 5.68
CA PHE A 269 1.33 10.77 5.73
C PHE A 269 0.32 9.90 4.99
N ALA A 270 -0.98 10.11 5.25
CA ALA A 270 -2.06 9.35 4.66
C ALA A 270 -2.08 9.51 3.13
N PHE A 271 -2.11 10.75 2.65
CA PHE A 271 -2.18 11.02 1.20
C PHE A 271 -0.90 10.66 0.45
N ARG A 272 0.26 10.73 1.07
CA ARG A 272 1.50 10.30 0.44
C ARG A 272 1.51 8.80 0.18
N LEU A 273 1.14 8.00 1.19
CA LEU A 273 1.09 6.54 1.06
C LEU A 273 -0.01 6.14 0.08
N PHE A 274 -1.23 6.62 0.29
CA PHE A 274 -2.37 6.35 -0.57
C PHE A 274 -2.11 6.80 -2.02
N GLY A 275 -1.71 8.06 -2.22
CA GLY A 275 -1.59 8.64 -3.56
C GLY A 275 -0.59 7.92 -4.45
N ASN A 276 0.56 7.54 -3.90
CA ASN A 276 1.57 6.82 -4.67
C ASN A 276 1.10 5.42 -5.07
N LEU A 277 0.60 4.64 -4.12
CA LEU A 277 0.20 3.24 -4.38
C LEU A 277 -1.09 3.15 -5.20
N PHE A 278 -2.05 4.03 -4.93
CA PHE A 278 -3.28 4.10 -5.71
C PHE A 278 -3.02 4.52 -7.16
N ALA A 279 -2.20 5.56 -7.36
CA ALA A 279 -1.83 5.99 -8.71
C ALA A 279 -1.06 4.91 -9.48
N GLY A 280 -0.17 4.17 -8.80
CA GLY A 280 0.56 3.04 -9.38
C GLY A 280 -0.38 1.91 -9.80
N ALA A 281 -1.33 1.51 -8.95
CA ALA A 281 -2.33 0.50 -9.26
C ALA A 281 -3.17 0.92 -10.49
N VAL A 282 -3.70 2.14 -10.50
CA VAL A 282 -4.47 2.67 -11.66
C VAL A 282 -3.61 2.67 -12.93
N LEU A 283 -2.33 3.06 -12.82
CA LEU A 283 -1.42 3.08 -13.95
C LEU A 283 -1.19 1.68 -14.53
N ILE A 284 -0.98 0.67 -13.67
CA ILE A 284 -0.84 -0.74 -14.10
C ILE A 284 -2.09 -1.20 -14.84
N PHE A 285 -3.29 -0.89 -14.31
CA PHE A 285 -4.55 -1.26 -14.97
C PHE A 285 -4.73 -0.57 -16.32
N VAL A 286 -4.56 0.75 -16.39
CA VAL A 286 -4.73 1.51 -17.63
C VAL A 286 -3.72 1.09 -18.68
N MET A 287 -2.45 0.96 -18.30
CA MET A 287 -1.40 0.55 -19.22
C MET A 287 -1.53 -0.93 -19.61
N GLY A 288 -2.04 -1.75 -18.70
CA GLY A 288 -2.35 -3.16 -18.96
C GLY A 288 -3.47 -3.33 -19.99
N SER A 289 -4.45 -2.44 -20.00
CA SER A 289 -5.50 -2.45 -21.02
C SER A 289 -5.03 -1.96 -22.40
N LEU A 290 -4.07 -1.02 -22.43
CA LEU A 290 -3.53 -0.47 -23.68
C LEU A 290 -2.45 -1.37 -24.30
N VAL A 291 -1.51 -1.86 -23.50
CA VAL A 291 -0.34 -2.66 -23.95
C VAL A 291 -0.13 -3.81 -22.95
N PRO A 292 -0.90 -4.90 -23.04
CA PRO A 292 -1.10 -5.86 -21.96
C PRO A 292 0.13 -6.66 -21.54
N ILE A 293 1.12 -6.86 -22.40
CA ILE A 293 2.27 -7.74 -22.08
C ILE A 293 3.48 -6.96 -21.58
N PHE A 294 3.84 -5.89 -22.27
CA PHE A 294 5.11 -5.19 -22.03
C PHE A 294 4.98 -4.09 -20.96
N ALA A 295 3.94 -3.26 -21.07
CA ALA A 295 3.78 -2.14 -20.15
C ALA A 295 3.57 -2.58 -18.70
N PRO A 296 2.68 -3.52 -18.36
CA PRO A 296 2.53 -3.98 -16.99
C PRO A 296 3.82 -4.47 -16.36
N ALA A 297 4.66 -5.24 -17.08
CA ALA A 297 5.92 -5.74 -16.55
C ALA A 297 6.87 -4.63 -16.11
N MET A 298 6.94 -3.52 -16.88
CA MET A 298 7.73 -2.35 -16.50
C MET A 298 7.13 -1.62 -15.29
N PHE A 299 5.81 -1.47 -15.25
CA PHE A 299 5.13 -0.77 -14.15
C PHE A 299 5.10 -1.60 -12.87
N TYR A 300 5.00 -2.93 -12.93
CA TYR A 300 5.19 -3.79 -11.76
C TYR A 300 6.60 -3.64 -11.15
N MET A 301 7.64 -3.55 -11.99
CA MET A 301 8.99 -3.29 -11.50
C MET A 301 9.11 -1.90 -10.87
N LEU A 302 8.51 -0.87 -11.49
CA LEU A 302 8.45 0.47 -10.92
C LEU A 302 7.75 0.46 -9.56
N GLU A 303 6.58 -0.17 -9.48
CA GLU A 303 5.76 -0.23 -8.26
C GLU A 303 6.45 -0.99 -7.12
N PHE A 304 7.24 -2.03 -7.46
CA PHE A 304 8.09 -2.73 -6.50
C PHE A 304 9.06 -1.77 -5.80
N PHE A 305 9.75 -0.91 -6.57
CA PHE A 305 10.66 0.08 -6.00
C PHE A 305 9.93 1.21 -5.27
N VAL A 306 8.84 1.68 -5.84
CA VAL A 306 8.01 2.72 -5.20
C VAL A 306 7.47 2.22 -3.87
N GLY A 307 6.96 0.99 -3.81
CA GLY A 307 6.47 0.35 -2.59
C GLY A 307 7.54 0.23 -1.51
N LEU A 308 8.79 -0.13 -1.88
CA LEU A 308 9.93 -0.17 -0.97
C LEU A 308 10.28 1.21 -0.44
N ILE A 309 10.47 2.18 -1.34
CA ILE A 309 10.82 3.56 -0.97
C ILE A 309 9.74 4.15 -0.07
N GLN A 310 8.48 3.93 -0.40
CA GLN A 310 7.34 4.47 0.36
C GLN A 310 7.28 3.90 1.79
N ALA A 311 7.56 2.60 1.97
CA ALA A 311 7.61 1.98 3.28
C ALA A 311 8.73 2.58 4.15
N ILE A 312 9.92 2.74 3.57
CA ILE A 312 11.06 3.35 4.27
C ILE A 312 10.78 4.81 4.60
N VAL A 313 10.28 5.60 3.66
CA VAL A 313 10.00 7.03 3.85
C VAL A 313 8.93 7.24 4.92
N PHE A 314 7.84 6.45 4.91
CA PHE A 314 6.78 6.55 5.92
C PHE A 314 7.33 6.25 7.32
N GLY A 315 8.09 5.16 7.47
CA GLY A 315 8.74 4.81 8.73
C GLY A 315 9.75 5.85 9.20
N MET A 316 10.66 6.29 8.31
CA MET A 316 11.69 7.29 8.64
C MET A 316 11.09 8.62 9.09
N LEU A 317 10.03 9.09 8.46
CA LEU A 317 9.36 10.31 8.88
C LEU A 317 8.72 10.15 10.26
N THR A 318 8.05 9.01 10.50
CA THR A 318 7.49 8.68 11.81
C THR A 318 8.58 8.66 12.88
N MET A 319 9.72 7.99 12.61
CA MET A 319 10.87 7.93 13.49
C MET A 319 11.47 9.31 13.76
N THR A 320 11.67 10.12 12.72
CA THR A 320 12.25 11.47 12.83
C THR A 320 11.37 12.36 13.71
N PHE A 321 10.06 12.31 13.55
CA PHE A 321 9.15 13.07 14.41
C PHE A 321 9.08 12.54 15.85
N MET A 322 9.31 11.24 16.07
CA MET A 322 9.45 10.69 17.43
C MET A 322 10.76 11.13 18.11
N ALA A 323 11.81 11.42 17.32
CA ALA A 323 13.13 11.81 17.82
C ALA A 323 13.27 13.32 18.07
N GLN A 324 12.36 14.14 17.54
CA GLN A 324 12.29 15.60 17.77
C GLN A 324 11.66 15.92 19.13
#